data_ecb05586207aa5b7ac1b1c8c4ddd0835
#
_entry.id   ecb05586207aa5b7ac1b1c8c4ddd0835
#
_cell.length_a   1.000
_cell.length_b   1.000
_cell.length_c   1.000
_cell.angle_alpha   90.00
_cell.angle_beta   90.00
_cell.angle_gamma   90.00
#
_symmetry.space_group_name_H-M   'P 1'
#
loop_
_entity.id
_entity.type
_entity.pdbx_description
1 polymer ?
#
loop_
_entity_poly.entity_id
_entity_poly.type
_entity_poly.pdbx_seq_one_letter_code
_entity_poly.pdbx_strand_id
1 'polypeptide(L)'
;MNRDDQVTRQNIRQEFEATRAIFHQLLDSLSEQDFQKQSLNPGWTNGEILAHMTFGFIVINVLLPMARLWGKLPKGSSKWFASLLDSFTSLFNWFNMLGARGQGKVFTHKRIGDIYDRVYFSLLKKVDSIKDEEWQQGMYYPTKWDPNF
;
A
#
# COMPACT_ATOMS: atom_id res chain seq x y z
N MET A 1 7.99 -22.22 14.18
CA MET A 1 7.09 -21.08 14.02
C MET A 1 6.23 -21.04 15.28
N ASN A 2 6.58 -20.11 16.18
CA ASN A 2 5.92 -20.03 17.49
C ASN A 2 4.46 -19.60 17.31
N ARG A 3 3.58 -20.10 18.17
CA ARG A 3 2.14 -19.77 18.19
C ARG A 3 1.85 -18.28 18.51
N ASP A 4 2.87 -17.50 18.86
CA ASP A 4 2.72 -16.09 19.26
C ASP A 4 2.74 -15.10 18.09
N ASP A 5 3.00 -15.55 16.86
CA ASP A 5 3.02 -14.71 15.64
C ASP A 5 1.67 -14.74 14.86
N GLN A 6 0.55 -15.03 15.54
CA GLN A 6 -0.73 -14.95 14.87
C GLN A 6 -1.05 -13.50 14.51
N VAL A 7 -1.05 -13.18 13.22
CA VAL A 7 -1.50 -11.88 12.73
C VAL A 7 -2.95 -11.67 13.12
N THR A 8 -3.19 -10.76 14.04
CA THR A 8 -4.53 -10.40 14.51
C THR A 8 -4.96 -9.06 13.93
N ARG A 9 -6.27 -8.80 13.91
CA ARG A 9 -6.81 -7.48 13.56
C ARG A 9 -6.17 -6.37 14.39
N GLN A 10 -5.96 -6.62 15.68
CA GLN A 10 -5.36 -5.67 16.59
C GLN A 10 -3.90 -5.36 16.24
N ASN A 11 -3.11 -6.38 15.90
CA ASN A 11 -1.72 -6.20 15.48
C ASN A 11 -1.65 -5.37 14.19
N ILE A 12 -2.50 -5.67 13.20
CA ILE A 12 -2.57 -4.89 11.95
C ILE A 12 -2.94 -3.43 12.23
N ARG A 13 -3.89 -3.17 13.12
CA ARG A 13 -4.25 -1.79 13.50
C ARG A 13 -3.08 -1.06 14.14
N GLN A 14 -2.38 -1.70 15.07
CA GLN A 14 -1.21 -1.11 15.73
C GLN A 14 -0.10 -0.78 14.73
N GLU A 15 0.19 -1.68 13.81
CA GLU A 15 1.17 -1.46 12.75
C GLU A 15 0.75 -0.32 11.80
N PHE A 16 -0.52 -0.25 11.47
CA PHE A 16 -1.06 0.85 10.65
C PHE A 16 -0.97 2.19 11.36
N GLU A 17 -1.30 2.24 12.66
CA GLU A 17 -1.18 3.45 13.47
C GLU A 17 0.28 3.89 13.62
N ALA A 18 1.19 2.95 13.86
CA ALA A 18 2.63 3.22 13.91
C ALA A 18 3.14 3.76 12.57
N THR A 19 2.74 3.14 11.46
CA THR A 19 3.12 3.59 10.11
C THR A 19 2.58 4.99 9.81
N ARG A 20 1.34 5.27 10.22
CA ARG A 20 0.74 6.60 10.07
C ARG A 20 1.50 7.65 10.88
N ALA A 21 1.85 7.33 12.13
CA ALA A 21 2.62 8.25 12.98
C ALA A 21 3.99 8.57 12.36
N ILE A 22 4.70 7.56 11.85
CA ILE A 22 5.98 7.74 11.15
C ILE A 22 5.81 8.59 9.89
N PHE A 23 4.76 8.35 9.10
CA PHE A 23 4.49 9.13 7.90
C PHE A 23 4.31 10.61 8.22
N HIS A 24 3.49 10.95 9.23
CA HIS A 24 3.27 12.34 9.63
C HIS A 24 4.52 12.94 10.26
N GLN A 25 5.27 12.20 11.06
CA GLN A 25 6.55 12.67 11.59
C GLN A 25 7.53 13.03 10.48
N LEU A 26 7.65 12.21 9.45
CA LEU A 26 8.47 12.51 8.28
C LEU A 26 7.94 13.72 7.52
N LEU A 27 6.64 13.77 7.27
CA LEU A 27 6.00 14.88 6.59
C LEU A 27 6.25 16.19 7.33
N ASP A 28 5.97 16.24 8.63
CA ASP A 28 6.11 17.44 9.47
C ASP A 28 7.57 17.90 9.65
N SER A 29 8.53 16.99 9.48
CA SER A 29 9.96 17.31 9.52
C SER A 29 10.47 18.03 8.28
N LEU A 30 9.71 18.05 7.17
CA LEU A 30 10.10 18.63 5.91
C LEU A 30 9.50 20.03 5.75
N SER A 31 10.36 21.03 5.43
CA SER A 31 9.87 22.29 4.90
C SER A 31 9.35 22.13 3.45
N GLU A 32 8.59 23.10 2.95
CA GLU A 32 8.16 23.09 1.53
C GLU A 32 9.37 23.03 0.56
N GLN A 33 10.50 23.60 0.95
CA GLN A 33 11.74 23.54 0.15
C GLN A 33 12.36 22.14 0.22
N ASP A 34 12.39 21.52 1.41
CA ASP A 34 12.93 20.16 1.61
C ASP A 34 12.08 19.11 0.90
N PHE A 35 10.78 19.34 0.80
CA PHE A 35 9.86 18.47 0.07
C PHE A 35 10.26 18.31 -1.40
N GLN A 36 10.81 19.36 -2.01
CA GLN A 36 11.25 19.34 -3.41
C GLN A 36 12.72 18.90 -3.59
N LYS A 37 13.49 18.76 -2.50
CA LYS A 37 14.89 18.34 -2.59
C LYS A 37 15.01 16.86 -2.95
N GLN A 38 16.11 16.55 -3.63
CA GLN A 38 16.55 15.18 -3.88
C GLN A 38 16.66 14.41 -2.56
N SER A 39 16.05 13.25 -2.52
CA SER A 39 16.17 12.35 -1.37
C SER A 39 17.45 11.52 -1.43
N LEU A 40 17.68 10.70 -0.42
CA LEU A 40 18.76 9.69 -0.44
C LEU A 40 18.52 8.60 -1.49
N ASN A 41 17.29 8.46 -1.98
CA ASN A 41 16.98 7.52 -3.06
C ASN A 41 17.21 8.22 -4.41
N PRO A 42 18.22 7.77 -5.22
CA PRO A 42 18.55 8.42 -6.48
C PRO A 42 17.35 8.54 -7.43
N GLY A 43 17.15 9.73 -7.98
CA GLY A 43 16.07 9.99 -8.94
C GLY A 43 14.72 10.36 -8.33
N TRP A 44 14.62 10.44 -6.99
CA TRP A 44 13.38 10.79 -6.28
C TRP A 44 13.56 11.96 -5.34
N THR A 45 12.61 12.88 -5.32
CA THR A 45 12.53 13.92 -4.27
C THR A 45 11.92 13.34 -2.99
N ASN A 46 12.06 14.04 -1.87
CA ASN A 46 11.42 13.65 -0.62
C ASN A 46 9.88 13.58 -0.77
N GLY A 47 9.29 14.54 -1.47
CA GLY A 47 7.85 14.54 -1.76
C GLY A 47 7.39 13.37 -2.63
N GLU A 48 8.21 12.96 -3.60
CA GLU A 48 7.90 11.79 -4.44
C GLU A 48 7.95 10.49 -3.65
N ILE A 49 8.84 10.36 -2.66
CA ILE A 49 8.86 9.20 -1.75
C ILE A 49 7.57 9.15 -0.92
N LEU A 50 7.17 10.26 -0.30
CA LEU A 50 5.94 10.31 0.48
C LEU A 50 4.69 10.06 -0.38
N ALA A 51 4.67 10.56 -1.62
CA ALA A 51 3.63 10.25 -2.59
C ALA A 51 3.59 8.76 -2.94
N HIS A 52 4.74 8.13 -3.10
CA HIS A 52 4.85 6.70 -3.37
C HIS A 52 4.35 5.85 -2.19
N MET A 53 4.69 6.22 -0.96
CA MET A 53 4.14 5.56 0.25
C MET A 53 2.62 5.68 0.29
N THR A 54 2.07 6.87 0.01
CA THR A 54 0.63 7.09 -0.08
C THR A 54 -0.01 6.23 -1.17
N PHE A 55 0.63 6.12 -2.33
CA PHE A 55 0.18 5.28 -3.42
C PHE A 55 0.14 3.79 -3.04
N GLY A 56 1.12 3.30 -2.28
CA GLY A 56 1.11 1.94 -1.74
C GLY A 56 -0.16 1.65 -0.93
N PHE A 57 -0.56 2.56 -0.05
CA PHE A 57 -1.83 2.44 0.70
C PHE A 57 -3.06 2.48 -0.22
N ILE A 58 -3.06 3.28 -1.28
CA ILE A 58 -4.14 3.29 -2.29
C ILE A 58 -4.25 1.92 -2.95
N VAL A 59 -3.13 1.33 -3.37
CA VAL A 59 -3.09 0.00 -4.00
C VAL A 59 -3.67 -1.05 -3.05
N ILE A 60 -3.22 -1.10 -1.79
CA ILE A 60 -3.75 -2.03 -0.79
C ILE A 60 -5.26 -1.82 -0.58
N ASN A 61 -5.69 -0.56 -0.54
CA ASN A 61 -7.12 -0.21 -0.38
C ASN A 61 -7.99 -0.75 -1.53
N VAL A 62 -7.44 -0.82 -2.75
CA VAL A 62 -8.11 -1.40 -3.92
C VAL A 62 -8.02 -2.93 -3.91
N LEU A 63 -6.84 -3.48 -3.57
CA LEU A 63 -6.60 -4.92 -3.63
C LEU A 63 -7.33 -5.70 -2.52
N LEU A 64 -7.50 -5.12 -1.33
CA LEU A 64 -8.12 -5.82 -0.20
C LEU A 64 -9.55 -6.33 -0.51
N PRO A 65 -10.48 -5.53 -1.08
CA PRO A 65 -11.79 -6.05 -1.51
C PRO A 65 -11.68 -7.15 -2.57
N MET A 66 -10.70 -7.05 -3.47
CA MET A 66 -10.46 -8.06 -4.50
C MET A 66 -9.97 -9.37 -3.86
N ALA A 67 -9.01 -9.31 -2.93
CA ALA A 67 -8.54 -10.48 -2.20
C ALA A 67 -9.68 -11.17 -1.44
N ARG A 68 -10.56 -10.39 -0.78
CA ARG A 68 -11.75 -10.91 -0.11
C ARG A 68 -12.75 -11.57 -1.07
N LEU A 69 -12.93 -11.01 -2.26
CA LEU A 69 -13.77 -11.61 -3.28
C LEU A 69 -13.20 -12.94 -3.77
N TRP A 70 -11.91 -12.96 -4.13
CA TRP A 70 -11.24 -14.18 -4.60
C TRP A 70 -11.14 -15.25 -3.52
N GLY A 71 -10.99 -14.86 -2.26
CA GLY A 71 -10.98 -15.78 -1.12
C GLY A 71 -12.30 -16.57 -0.95
N LYS A 72 -13.42 -16.05 -1.48
CA LYS A 72 -14.75 -16.70 -1.46
C LYS A 72 -14.98 -17.63 -2.65
N LEU A 73 -14.13 -17.55 -3.68
CA LEU A 73 -14.25 -18.37 -4.89
C LEU A 73 -13.50 -19.70 -4.74
N PRO A 74 -13.79 -20.71 -5.58
CA PRO A 74 -13.12 -22.00 -5.51
C PRO A 74 -11.60 -21.86 -5.54
N LYS A 75 -10.91 -22.71 -4.75
CA LYS A 75 -9.45 -22.75 -4.68
C LYS A 75 -8.87 -22.89 -6.10
N GLY A 76 -7.92 -22.04 -6.42
CA GLY A 76 -7.24 -22.03 -7.72
C GLY A 76 -7.84 -21.06 -8.76
N SER A 77 -9.05 -20.53 -8.57
CA SER A 77 -9.64 -19.54 -9.49
C SER A 77 -8.80 -18.27 -9.59
N SER A 78 -8.16 -17.85 -8.50
CA SER A 78 -7.29 -16.68 -8.46
C SER A 78 -5.92 -16.87 -9.13
N LYS A 79 -5.53 -18.11 -9.48
CA LYS A 79 -4.28 -18.37 -10.24
C LYS A 79 -4.27 -17.67 -11.58
N TRP A 80 -5.38 -17.75 -12.30
CA TRP A 80 -5.52 -17.07 -13.58
C TRP A 80 -5.39 -15.54 -13.39
N PHE A 81 -6.04 -14.99 -12.37
CA PHE A 81 -5.98 -13.56 -12.07
C PHE A 81 -4.56 -13.14 -11.65
N ALA A 82 -3.88 -13.91 -10.80
CA ALA A 82 -2.49 -13.66 -10.44
C ALA A 82 -1.56 -13.68 -11.68
N SER A 83 -1.74 -14.66 -12.57
CA SER A 83 -1.00 -14.73 -13.84
C SER A 83 -1.28 -13.53 -14.76
N LEU A 84 -2.52 -13.05 -14.78
CA LEU A 84 -2.88 -11.83 -15.50
C LEU A 84 -2.16 -10.61 -14.92
N LEU A 85 -2.16 -10.45 -13.59
CA LEU A 85 -1.43 -9.37 -12.90
C LEU A 85 0.09 -9.47 -13.16
N ASP A 86 0.66 -10.67 -13.15
CA ASP A 86 2.06 -10.88 -13.51
C ASP A 86 2.39 -10.44 -14.94
N SER A 87 1.47 -10.63 -15.87
CA SER A 87 1.64 -10.20 -17.26
C SER A 87 1.66 -8.67 -17.41
N PHE A 88 0.96 -7.97 -16.51
CA PHE A 88 0.91 -6.51 -16.47
C PHE A 88 1.96 -5.87 -15.54
N THR A 89 2.85 -6.65 -14.92
CA THR A 89 3.83 -6.13 -13.96
C THR A 89 4.69 -4.99 -14.54
N SER A 90 5.18 -5.12 -15.78
CA SER A 90 5.99 -4.07 -16.42
C SER A 90 5.21 -2.78 -16.62
N LEU A 91 3.95 -2.88 -17.04
CA LEU A 91 3.05 -1.75 -17.21
C LEU A 91 2.72 -1.11 -15.86
N PHE A 92 2.48 -1.93 -14.83
CA PHE A 92 2.23 -1.46 -13.47
C PHE A 92 3.45 -0.73 -12.88
N ASN A 93 4.65 -1.27 -13.07
CA ASN A 93 5.89 -0.63 -12.65
C ASN A 93 6.12 0.70 -13.36
N TRP A 94 5.80 0.78 -14.65
CA TRP A 94 5.89 2.02 -15.42
C TRP A 94 4.89 3.08 -14.91
N PHE A 95 3.62 2.70 -14.66
CA PHE A 95 2.62 3.59 -14.07
C PHE A 95 2.99 4.01 -12.65
N ASN A 96 3.54 3.11 -11.85
CA ASN A 96 4.01 3.39 -10.50
C ASN A 96 5.14 4.44 -10.51
N MET A 97 6.13 4.25 -11.37
CA MET A 97 7.23 5.21 -11.55
C MET A 97 6.73 6.56 -12.09
N LEU A 98 5.87 6.54 -13.10
CA LEU A 98 5.33 7.78 -13.69
C LEU A 98 4.41 8.50 -12.71
N GLY A 99 3.56 7.76 -11.99
CA GLY A 99 2.68 8.30 -10.97
C GLY A 99 3.46 8.97 -9.84
N ALA A 100 4.50 8.33 -9.33
CA ALA A 100 5.35 8.89 -8.30
C ALA A 100 6.06 10.18 -8.76
N ARG A 101 6.71 10.16 -9.95
CA ARG A 101 7.40 11.32 -10.52
C ARG A 101 6.47 12.49 -10.89
N GLY A 102 5.23 12.21 -11.27
CA GLY A 102 4.23 13.25 -11.56
C GLY A 102 3.62 13.86 -10.30
N GLN A 103 3.48 13.07 -9.26
CA GLN A 103 2.79 13.48 -8.04
C GLN A 103 3.59 14.47 -7.20
N GLY A 104 4.91 14.32 -7.11
CA GLY A 104 5.77 15.24 -6.36
C GLY A 104 5.72 16.70 -6.86
N LYS A 105 5.33 16.91 -8.14
CA LYS A 105 5.15 18.25 -8.71
C LYS A 105 3.75 18.82 -8.49
N VAL A 106 2.77 17.97 -8.23
CA VAL A 106 1.34 18.33 -8.12
C VAL A 106 0.87 18.39 -6.67
N PHE A 107 1.50 17.64 -5.79
CA PHE A 107 1.11 17.60 -4.37
C PHE A 107 1.94 18.57 -3.55
N THR A 108 1.24 19.46 -2.85
CA THR A 108 1.81 20.22 -1.75
C THR A 108 1.95 19.31 -0.53
N HIS A 109 2.85 19.68 0.36
CA HIS A 109 3.05 19.06 1.66
C HIS A 109 1.72 18.77 2.40
N LYS A 110 0.85 19.78 2.55
CA LYS A 110 -0.47 19.61 3.18
C LYS A 110 -1.35 18.60 2.44
N ARG A 111 -1.42 18.69 1.13
CA ARG A 111 -2.34 17.86 0.32
C ARG A 111 -2.00 16.38 0.40
N ILE A 112 -0.71 16.04 0.49
CA ILE A 112 -0.30 14.63 0.57
C ILE A 112 -0.68 14.02 1.91
N GLY A 113 -0.57 14.76 3.02
CA GLY A 113 -1.05 14.33 4.34
C GLY A 113 -2.55 14.08 4.35
N ASP A 114 -3.35 14.99 3.79
CA ASP A 114 -4.80 14.84 3.70
C ASP A 114 -5.22 13.62 2.87
N ILE A 115 -4.50 13.32 1.77
CA ILE A 115 -4.77 12.14 0.93
C ILE A 115 -4.39 10.87 1.68
N TYR A 116 -3.21 10.86 2.29
CA TYR A 116 -2.75 9.73 3.09
C TYR A 116 -3.74 9.36 4.18
N ASP A 117 -4.19 10.32 4.97
CA ASP A 117 -5.16 10.11 6.04
C ASP A 117 -6.49 9.57 5.52
N ARG A 118 -7.00 10.12 4.43
CA ARG A 118 -8.23 9.63 3.81
C ARG A 118 -8.13 8.17 3.39
N VAL A 119 -7.02 7.80 2.77
CA VAL A 119 -6.79 6.43 2.31
C VAL A 119 -6.56 5.51 3.51
N TYR A 120 -5.81 5.94 4.49
CA TYR A 120 -5.57 5.23 5.74
C TYR A 120 -6.89 4.88 6.45
N PHE A 121 -7.74 5.86 6.72
CA PHE A 121 -9.03 5.61 7.38
C PHE A 121 -9.97 4.73 6.56
N SER A 122 -9.94 4.87 5.23
CA SER A 122 -10.68 3.99 4.33
C SER A 122 -10.21 2.53 4.45
N LEU A 123 -8.89 2.32 4.48
CA LEU A 123 -8.30 0.99 4.62
C LEU A 123 -8.58 0.39 5.99
N LEU A 124 -8.42 1.18 7.06
CA LEU A 124 -8.70 0.74 8.42
C LEU A 124 -10.16 0.28 8.57
N LYS A 125 -11.12 1.04 8.04
CA LYS A 125 -12.53 0.64 8.01
C LYS A 125 -12.76 -0.68 7.27
N LYS A 126 -12.03 -0.93 6.19
CA LYS A 126 -12.10 -2.20 5.45
C LYS A 126 -11.54 -3.36 6.27
N VAL A 127 -10.40 -3.16 6.93
CA VAL A 127 -9.79 -4.15 7.84
C VAL A 127 -10.75 -4.49 8.98
N ASP A 128 -11.38 -3.49 9.58
CA ASP A 128 -12.37 -3.70 10.65
C ASP A 128 -13.60 -4.49 10.19
N SER A 129 -13.94 -4.39 8.91
CA SER A 129 -15.07 -5.11 8.30
C SER A 129 -14.77 -6.56 7.95
N ILE A 130 -13.51 -7.03 8.05
CA ILE A 130 -13.14 -8.42 7.79
C ILE A 130 -13.70 -9.29 8.91
N LYS A 131 -14.46 -10.30 8.56
CA LYS A 131 -14.98 -11.30 9.51
C LYS A 131 -13.88 -12.28 9.92
N ASP A 132 -14.04 -12.90 11.09
CA ASP A 132 -13.00 -13.80 11.60
C ASP A 132 -12.77 -15.01 10.68
N GLU A 133 -13.82 -15.49 10.00
CA GLU A 133 -13.70 -16.58 9.03
C GLU A 133 -12.94 -16.16 7.75
N GLU A 134 -12.93 -14.87 7.44
CA GLU A 134 -12.26 -14.35 6.25
C GLU A 134 -10.73 -14.24 6.42
N TRP A 135 -10.21 -14.24 7.67
CA TRP A 135 -8.76 -14.18 7.94
C TRP A 135 -7.98 -15.42 7.45
N GLN A 136 -8.67 -16.53 7.25
CA GLN A 136 -8.09 -17.75 6.71
C GLN A 136 -8.22 -17.84 5.18
N GLN A 137 -8.81 -16.82 4.55
CA GLN A 137 -9.02 -16.78 3.12
C GLN A 137 -7.92 -15.93 2.47
N GLY A 138 -7.61 -16.25 1.24
CA GLY A 138 -6.64 -15.52 0.46
C GLY A 138 -6.76 -15.80 -1.03
N MET A 139 -5.93 -15.15 -1.80
CA MET A 139 -5.78 -15.38 -3.23
C MET A 139 -4.33 -15.70 -3.56
N TYR A 140 -4.09 -16.30 -4.72
CA TYR A 140 -2.74 -16.43 -5.22
C TYR A 140 -2.14 -15.05 -5.46
N TYR A 141 -0.91 -14.88 -4.98
CA TYR A 141 -0.15 -13.65 -5.16
C TYR A 141 0.60 -13.65 -6.49
N PRO A 142 0.69 -12.53 -7.20
CA PRO A 142 1.51 -12.40 -8.40
C PRO A 142 3.00 -12.58 -8.06
N THR A 143 3.62 -13.65 -8.53
CA THR A 143 4.98 -14.05 -8.12
C THR A 143 6.07 -13.08 -8.62
N LYS A 144 5.79 -12.32 -9.67
CA LYS A 144 6.72 -11.29 -10.18
C LYS A 144 6.76 -10.02 -9.32
N TRP A 145 5.79 -9.84 -8.41
CA TRP A 145 5.73 -8.67 -7.54
C TRP A 145 6.62 -8.85 -6.31
N ASP A 146 6.68 -10.08 -5.80
CA ASP A 146 7.62 -10.49 -4.75
C ASP A 146 8.01 -11.96 -4.96
N PRO A 147 9.20 -12.23 -5.50
CA PRO A 147 9.66 -13.59 -5.77
C PRO A 147 9.97 -14.40 -4.51
N ASN A 148 9.98 -13.78 -3.33
CA ASN A 148 10.24 -14.45 -2.05
C ASN A 148 8.96 -14.77 -1.26
N PHE A 149 7.78 -14.45 -1.82
CA PHE A 149 6.49 -14.69 -1.17
C PHE A 149 5.95 -16.10 -1.39
#